data_508e8f975dc94a5b0ed0467a28421e60
#
_entry.id   508e8f975dc94a5b0ed0467a28421e60
#
_cell.length_a   1.000
_cell.length_b   1.000
_cell.length_c   1.000
_cell.angle_alpha   90.00
_cell.angle_beta   90.00
_cell.angle_gamma   90.00
#
_symmetry.space_group_name_H-M   'P 1'
#
loop_
_entity.id
_entity.type
_entity.pdbx_description
1 polymer ?
#
loop_
_entity_poly.entity_id
_entity_poly.type
_entity_poly.pdbx_seq_one_letter_code
_entity_poly.pdbx_strand_id
1 'polypeptide(L)'
;FSGVVSTGAAIDVDMPELIDYYANDKNTRVIALHIEGIRRPREFYSSLRAACARKHVVILKAGSGSGYAADRIACFKMGTDAGSEGALAALVERAGATLVPTFEEFTAAVSGFATNRLPRGNRIAVIANGSGFASLTASAAQACGIDLHGLSNATIKDLKTAYPSQQIAVNPVNVGATASPERYRKTLQIVLQDPMID
;
A
#
# COMPACT_ATOMS: atom_id res chain seq x y z
N PHE A 1 -5.57 -13.16 -11.14
CA PHE A 1 -4.59 -13.96 -10.41
C PHE A 1 -3.79 -14.80 -11.39
N SER A 2 -2.45 -14.89 -11.21
CA SER A 2 -1.59 -15.84 -11.93
C SER A 2 -1.66 -17.25 -11.32
N GLY A 3 -1.89 -17.34 -10.02
CA GLY A 3 -2.11 -18.57 -9.27
C GLY A 3 -2.57 -18.29 -7.86
N VAL A 4 -3.19 -19.28 -7.24
CA VAL A 4 -3.58 -19.29 -5.82
C VAL A 4 -3.21 -20.64 -5.26
N VAL A 5 -2.48 -20.68 -4.16
CA VAL A 5 -2.05 -21.91 -3.51
C VAL A 5 -2.40 -21.84 -2.03
N SER A 6 -3.00 -22.91 -1.52
CA SER A 6 -3.18 -23.12 -0.09
C SER A 6 -2.31 -24.30 0.34
N THR A 7 -1.39 -24.05 1.28
CA THR A 7 -0.41 -25.06 1.72
C THR A 7 -0.92 -25.97 2.84
N GLY A 8 -2.04 -25.61 3.45
CA GLY A 8 -2.52 -26.31 4.64
C GLY A 8 -1.43 -26.40 5.72
N ALA A 9 -1.11 -27.58 6.18
CA ALA A 9 -0.06 -27.81 7.20
C ALA A 9 1.39 -27.69 6.65
N ALA A 10 1.57 -27.40 5.36
CA ALA A 10 2.87 -27.24 4.68
C ALA A 10 3.85 -28.39 4.97
N ILE A 11 3.39 -29.64 4.85
CA ILE A 11 4.17 -30.83 5.21
C ILE A 11 5.32 -31.05 4.20
N ASP A 12 5.04 -30.88 2.92
CA ASP A 12 5.99 -31.11 1.80
C ASP A 12 6.44 -29.77 1.21
N VAL A 13 5.53 -29.00 0.63
CA VAL A 13 5.80 -27.68 0.07
C VAL A 13 5.38 -26.61 1.08
N ASP A 14 6.28 -25.68 1.37
CA ASP A 14 6.07 -24.58 2.32
C ASP A 14 6.23 -23.21 1.62
N MET A 15 6.05 -22.14 2.37
CA MET A 15 6.10 -20.77 1.89
C MET A 15 7.39 -20.41 1.13
N PRO A 16 8.60 -20.77 1.59
CA PRO A 16 9.84 -20.43 0.90
C PRO A 16 9.86 -20.89 -0.57
N GLU A 17 9.47 -22.15 -0.83
CA GLU A 17 9.46 -22.71 -2.17
C GLU A 17 8.44 -22.00 -3.09
N LEU A 18 7.28 -21.67 -2.55
CA LEU A 18 6.24 -20.94 -3.29
C LEU A 18 6.65 -19.49 -3.57
N ILE A 19 7.29 -18.83 -2.61
CA ILE A 19 7.83 -17.47 -2.81
C ILE A 19 8.87 -17.50 -3.93
N ASP A 20 9.80 -18.44 -3.93
CA ASP A 20 10.82 -18.58 -4.96
C ASP A 20 10.20 -18.89 -6.32
N TYR A 21 9.20 -19.76 -6.38
CA TYR A 21 8.47 -20.07 -7.61
C TYR A 21 7.81 -18.81 -8.19
N TYR A 22 6.99 -18.11 -7.41
CA TYR A 22 6.28 -16.92 -7.88
C TYR A 22 7.19 -15.70 -8.10
N ALA A 23 8.33 -15.62 -7.42
CA ALA A 23 9.34 -14.61 -7.69
C ALA A 23 9.91 -14.72 -9.12
N ASN A 24 9.97 -15.92 -9.66
CA ASN A 24 10.48 -16.21 -11.01
C ASN A 24 9.37 -16.29 -12.08
N ASP A 25 8.11 -16.43 -11.70
CA ASP A 25 6.98 -16.49 -12.64
C ASP A 25 6.74 -15.15 -13.32
N LYS A 26 6.83 -15.10 -14.64
CA LYS A 26 6.65 -13.88 -15.45
C LYS A 26 5.22 -13.32 -15.43
N ASN A 27 4.23 -14.14 -15.10
CA ASN A 27 2.82 -13.74 -15.05
C ASN A 27 2.45 -13.14 -13.69
N THR A 28 3.28 -13.34 -12.67
CA THR A 28 3.06 -12.79 -11.33
C THR A 28 3.73 -11.42 -11.20
N ARG A 29 2.96 -10.38 -10.89
CA ARG A 29 3.47 -9.02 -10.63
C ARG A 29 3.66 -8.75 -9.15
N VAL A 30 2.75 -9.24 -8.33
CA VAL A 30 2.73 -9.07 -6.87
C VAL A 30 2.56 -10.43 -6.23
N ILE A 31 3.31 -10.69 -5.19
CA ILE A 31 3.14 -11.88 -4.35
C ILE A 31 2.35 -11.47 -3.11
N ALA A 32 1.21 -12.09 -2.90
CA ALA A 32 0.32 -11.83 -1.79
C ALA A 32 0.33 -13.05 -0.85
N LEU A 33 0.77 -12.86 0.39
CA LEU A 33 0.89 -13.92 1.38
C LEU A 33 -0.10 -13.69 2.52
N HIS A 34 -1.00 -14.63 2.75
CA HIS A 34 -1.77 -14.72 3.99
C HIS A 34 -1.15 -15.82 4.84
N ILE A 35 -0.57 -15.45 5.98
CA ILE A 35 0.19 -16.36 6.82
C ILE A 35 -0.37 -16.45 8.23
N GLU A 36 -0.39 -17.66 8.78
CA GLU A 36 -0.73 -17.92 10.17
C GLU A 36 0.52 -18.06 11.04
N GLY A 37 1.57 -18.66 10.50
CA GLY A 37 2.86 -18.85 11.14
C GLY A 37 3.96 -19.16 10.13
N ILE A 38 5.20 -19.20 10.59
CA ILE A 38 6.38 -19.48 9.79
C ILE A 38 7.11 -20.67 10.40
N ARG A 39 7.23 -21.76 9.64
CA ARG A 39 7.89 -23.00 10.11
C ARG A 39 9.41 -22.93 10.00
N ARG A 40 9.91 -22.34 8.88
CA ARG A 40 11.33 -22.26 8.54
C ARG A 40 11.76 -20.79 8.39
N PRO A 41 11.96 -20.06 9.53
CA PRO A 41 12.13 -18.60 9.49
C PRO A 41 13.34 -18.12 8.67
N ARG A 42 14.44 -18.87 8.70
CA ARG A 42 15.66 -18.50 7.96
C ARG A 42 15.46 -18.62 6.46
N GLU A 43 14.86 -19.71 6.01
CA GLU A 43 14.56 -19.97 4.60
C GLU A 43 13.50 -19.00 4.11
N PHE A 44 12.43 -18.80 4.90
CA PHE A 44 11.39 -17.82 4.61
C PHE A 44 11.98 -16.42 4.40
N TYR A 45 12.85 -15.96 5.31
CA TYR A 45 13.50 -14.66 5.18
C TYR A 45 14.38 -14.57 3.92
N SER A 46 15.14 -15.62 3.60
CA SER A 46 16.00 -15.66 2.43
C SER A 46 15.20 -15.54 1.14
N SER A 47 14.15 -16.37 0.98
CA SER A 47 13.26 -16.35 -0.18
C SER A 47 12.47 -15.03 -0.27
N LEU A 48 11.98 -14.52 0.87
CA LEU A 48 11.27 -13.25 0.92
C LEU A 48 12.15 -12.09 0.43
N ARG A 49 13.37 -11.99 0.94
CA ARG A 49 14.32 -10.96 0.53
C ARG A 49 14.68 -11.06 -0.96
N ALA A 50 14.90 -12.26 -1.46
CA ALA A 50 15.18 -12.48 -2.87
C ALA A 50 13.98 -12.11 -3.77
N ALA A 51 12.76 -12.40 -3.32
CA ALA A 51 11.53 -12.03 -4.03
C ALA A 51 11.34 -10.51 -4.03
N CYS A 52 11.54 -9.83 -2.90
CA CYS A 52 11.41 -8.37 -2.79
C CYS A 52 12.37 -7.59 -3.68
N ALA A 53 13.52 -8.16 -4.04
CA ALA A 53 14.43 -7.58 -5.01
C ALA A 53 13.87 -7.56 -6.45
N ARG A 54 12.80 -8.29 -6.72
CA ARG A 54 12.22 -8.48 -8.06
C ARG A 54 10.77 -8.06 -8.16
N LYS A 55 10.00 -8.22 -7.08
CA LYS A 55 8.54 -8.03 -7.04
C LYS A 55 8.11 -7.43 -5.72
N HIS A 56 6.94 -6.80 -5.73
CA HIS A 56 6.30 -6.40 -4.48
C HIS A 56 5.72 -7.63 -3.78
N VAL A 57 5.98 -7.72 -2.48
CA VAL A 57 5.43 -8.78 -1.63
C VAL A 57 4.60 -8.12 -0.53
N VAL A 58 3.34 -8.50 -0.43
CA VAL A 58 2.41 -8.02 0.60
C VAL A 58 2.06 -9.18 1.50
N ILE A 59 2.14 -8.96 2.80
CA ILE A 59 1.91 -9.98 3.82
C ILE A 59 0.78 -9.53 4.74
N LEU A 60 -0.21 -10.40 4.89
CA LEU A 60 -1.24 -10.32 5.92
C LEU A 60 -1.03 -11.45 6.90
N LYS A 61 -0.80 -11.15 8.19
CA LYS A 61 -0.69 -12.15 9.23
C LYS A 61 -2.01 -12.37 9.92
N ALA A 62 -2.51 -13.60 9.90
CA ALA A 62 -3.70 -13.97 10.66
C ALA A 62 -3.38 -14.09 12.16
N GLY A 63 -4.37 -13.76 12.99
CA GLY A 63 -4.29 -13.93 14.45
C GLY A 63 -3.33 -12.95 15.13
N SER A 64 -3.17 -11.76 14.56
CA SER A 64 -2.55 -10.61 15.23
C SER A 64 -3.54 -10.10 16.27
N GLY A 65 -3.22 -10.24 17.53
CA GLY A 65 -4.05 -9.77 18.63
C GLY A 65 -3.62 -10.38 19.96
N SER A 66 -3.95 -9.71 21.04
CA SER A 66 -3.72 -10.18 22.42
C SER A 66 -5.06 -10.50 23.12
N GLY A 67 -5.03 -11.42 24.05
CA GLY A 67 -6.16 -11.75 24.91
C GLY A 67 -6.89 -13.04 24.55
N TYR A 68 -8.02 -13.28 25.23
CA TYR A 68 -8.78 -14.52 25.17
C TYR A 68 -9.15 -15.01 23.76
N ALA A 69 -9.41 -14.07 22.82
CA ALA A 69 -9.70 -14.42 21.44
C ALA A 69 -8.47 -14.96 20.70
N ALA A 70 -7.29 -14.40 20.97
CA ALA A 70 -6.03 -14.86 20.37
C ALA A 70 -5.66 -16.28 20.85
N ASP A 71 -5.88 -16.59 22.13
CA ASP A 71 -5.61 -17.91 22.68
C ASP A 71 -6.52 -18.99 22.09
N ARG A 72 -7.78 -18.65 21.84
CA ARG A 72 -8.73 -19.59 21.17
C ARG A 72 -8.41 -19.77 19.69
N ILE A 73 -7.97 -18.74 19.01
CA ILE A 73 -7.53 -18.83 17.59
C ILE A 73 -6.24 -19.64 17.50
N ALA A 74 -5.36 -19.56 18.50
CA ALA A 74 -4.12 -20.33 18.53
C ALA A 74 -4.34 -21.85 18.48
N CYS A 75 -5.45 -22.37 19.00
CA CYS A 75 -5.75 -23.81 18.93
C CYS A 75 -6.11 -24.30 17.51
N PHE A 76 -6.44 -23.40 16.58
CA PHE A 76 -6.61 -23.73 15.16
C PHE A 76 -5.32 -23.62 14.35
N LYS A 77 -4.25 -23.09 14.93
CA LYS A 77 -2.95 -22.99 14.28
C LYS A 77 -2.26 -24.35 14.28
N MET A 78 -2.15 -24.96 13.12
CA MET A 78 -1.49 -26.26 12.98
C MET A 78 0.03 -26.16 13.20
N GLY A 79 0.46 -26.23 14.48
CA GLY A 79 1.86 -26.52 14.84
C GLY A 79 2.91 -25.46 14.47
N THR A 80 2.51 -24.23 14.18
CA THR A 80 3.45 -23.15 13.89
C THR A 80 3.52 -22.17 15.06
N ASP A 81 4.72 -21.98 15.58
CA ASP A 81 4.98 -20.94 16.57
C ASP A 81 4.83 -19.57 15.94
N ALA A 82 3.85 -18.81 16.41
CA ALA A 82 3.53 -17.50 15.82
C ALA A 82 4.52 -16.42 16.25
N GLY A 83 5.76 -16.65 16.54
CA GLY A 83 6.77 -15.63 16.91
C GLY A 83 6.21 -14.31 17.47
N SER A 84 6.94 -13.51 18.17
CA SER A 84 6.41 -12.20 18.58
C SER A 84 6.06 -11.37 17.35
N GLU A 85 4.95 -10.66 17.38
CA GLU A 85 4.47 -9.78 16.28
C GLU A 85 5.53 -8.78 15.85
N GLY A 86 6.29 -8.25 16.82
CA GLY A 86 7.42 -7.35 16.55
C GLY A 86 8.58 -8.03 15.80
N ALA A 87 8.85 -9.30 16.05
CA ALA A 87 9.90 -10.03 15.34
C ALA A 87 9.53 -10.25 13.87
N LEU A 88 8.26 -10.56 13.59
CA LEU A 88 7.78 -10.69 12.23
C LEU A 88 7.83 -9.34 11.49
N ALA A 89 7.34 -8.26 12.11
CA ALA A 89 7.37 -6.93 11.52
C ALA A 89 8.79 -6.52 11.14
N ALA A 90 9.76 -6.68 12.05
CA ALA A 90 11.16 -6.38 11.78
C ALA A 90 11.76 -7.27 10.67
N LEU A 91 11.38 -8.55 10.60
CA LEU A 91 11.82 -9.46 9.56
C LEU A 91 11.28 -9.03 8.19
N VAL A 92 9.99 -8.70 8.11
CA VAL A 92 9.31 -8.28 6.88
C VAL A 92 9.87 -6.95 6.37
N GLU A 93 10.05 -5.98 7.25
CA GLU A 93 10.63 -4.68 6.94
C GLU A 93 12.05 -4.83 6.38
N ARG A 94 12.91 -5.60 7.06
CA ARG A 94 14.29 -5.86 6.60
C ARG A 94 14.36 -6.63 5.29
N ALA A 95 13.37 -7.43 4.97
CA ALA A 95 13.28 -8.11 3.67
C ALA A 95 12.80 -7.18 2.55
N GLY A 96 12.19 -6.04 2.86
CA GLY A 96 11.62 -5.10 1.90
C GLY A 96 10.19 -5.44 1.48
N ALA A 97 9.49 -6.28 2.26
CA ALA A 97 8.08 -6.59 2.05
C ALA A 97 7.16 -5.63 2.82
N THR A 98 5.89 -5.59 2.44
CA THR A 98 4.86 -4.78 3.09
C THR A 98 4.01 -5.67 3.99
N LEU A 99 4.02 -5.41 5.30
CA LEU A 99 3.12 -6.05 6.26
C LEU A 99 1.91 -5.16 6.48
N VAL A 100 0.72 -5.73 6.38
CA VAL A 100 -0.54 -5.01 6.58
C VAL A 100 -1.39 -5.68 7.65
N PRO A 101 -2.11 -4.91 8.49
CA PRO A 101 -2.85 -5.43 9.63
C PRO A 101 -4.25 -5.92 9.27
N THR A 102 -4.86 -5.44 8.17
CA THR A 102 -6.24 -5.74 7.81
C THR A 102 -6.36 -6.32 6.40
N PHE A 103 -7.47 -7.03 6.16
CA PHE A 103 -7.75 -7.58 4.83
C PHE A 103 -8.04 -6.48 3.80
N GLU A 104 -8.65 -5.38 4.22
CA GLU A 104 -8.90 -4.20 3.38
C GLU A 104 -7.57 -3.60 2.90
N GLU A 105 -6.62 -3.39 3.81
CA GLU A 105 -5.29 -2.88 3.47
C GLU A 105 -4.53 -3.86 2.58
N PHE A 106 -4.67 -5.16 2.84
CA PHE A 106 -4.07 -6.21 2.03
C PHE A 106 -4.55 -6.14 0.57
N THR A 107 -5.86 -6.09 0.37
CA THR A 107 -6.45 -6.01 -0.98
C THR A 107 -6.12 -4.69 -1.67
N ALA A 108 -6.11 -3.58 -0.94
CA ALA A 108 -5.73 -2.27 -1.44
C ALA A 108 -4.25 -2.23 -1.87
N ALA A 109 -3.33 -2.73 -1.04
CA ALA A 109 -1.90 -2.79 -1.33
C ALA A 109 -1.60 -3.68 -2.54
N VAL A 110 -2.18 -4.90 -2.59
CA VAL A 110 -2.02 -5.81 -3.73
C VAL A 110 -2.53 -5.18 -5.03
N SER A 111 -3.69 -4.53 -4.98
CA SER A 111 -4.27 -3.85 -6.15
C SER A 111 -3.41 -2.66 -6.59
N GLY A 112 -2.93 -1.86 -5.65
CA GLY A 112 -2.06 -0.72 -5.90
C GLY A 112 -0.75 -1.14 -6.59
N PHE A 113 -0.03 -2.10 -6.01
CA PHE A 113 1.22 -2.61 -6.59
C PHE A 113 1.02 -3.30 -7.95
N ALA A 114 -0.14 -3.94 -8.16
CA ALA A 114 -0.44 -4.59 -9.44
C ALA A 114 -0.61 -3.62 -10.62
N THR A 115 -0.90 -2.34 -10.36
CA THR A 115 -1.06 -1.32 -11.43
C THR A 115 0.25 -0.94 -12.09
N ASN A 116 1.39 -1.21 -11.48
CA ASN A 116 2.73 -0.80 -11.91
C ASN A 116 2.90 0.74 -12.05
N ARG A 117 2.03 1.51 -11.38
CA ARG A 117 2.05 2.98 -11.34
C ARG A 117 2.37 3.44 -9.93
N LEU A 118 3.61 3.20 -9.51
CA LEU A 118 4.05 3.60 -8.18
C LEU A 118 4.50 5.07 -8.20
N PRO A 119 4.16 5.83 -7.15
CA PRO A 119 4.68 7.18 -6.99
C PRO A 119 6.20 7.14 -6.81
N ARG A 120 6.87 8.23 -7.16
CA ARG A 120 8.33 8.35 -7.02
C ARG A 120 8.74 8.80 -5.62
N GLY A 121 7.78 9.26 -4.82
CA GLY A 121 7.98 9.71 -3.46
C GLY A 121 6.64 9.83 -2.72
N ASN A 122 6.63 10.60 -1.65
CA ASN A 122 5.48 10.77 -0.75
C ASN A 122 4.81 12.15 -0.82
N ARG A 123 5.19 12.98 -1.79
CA ARG A 123 4.62 14.33 -1.96
C ARG A 123 3.41 14.24 -2.87
N ILE A 124 2.23 14.34 -2.31
CA ILE A 124 0.98 14.19 -3.03
C ILE A 124 0.22 15.51 -3.14
N ALA A 125 -0.55 15.63 -4.21
CA ALA A 125 -1.57 16.65 -4.36
C ALA A 125 -2.96 16.00 -4.34
N VAL A 126 -3.89 16.67 -3.68
CA VAL A 126 -5.29 16.23 -3.61
C VAL A 126 -6.15 17.22 -4.39
N ILE A 127 -6.97 16.71 -5.31
CA ILE A 127 -7.96 17.49 -6.04
C ILE A 127 -9.34 16.98 -5.64
N ALA A 128 -10.17 17.85 -5.09
CA ALA A 128 -11.49 17.49 -4.60
C ALA A 128 -12.56 18.52 -5.02
N ASN A 129 -13.80 18.06 -5.16
CA ASN A 129 -14.94 18.93 -5.49
C ASN A 129 -15.72 19.37 -4.24
N GLY A 130 -15.06 19.50 -3.12
CA GLY A 130 -15.64 19.97 -1.87
C GLY A 130 -14.64 19.96 -0.73
N SER A 131 -14.81 20.86 0.23
CA SER A 131 -13.92 20.97 1.38
C SER A 131 -13.99 19.75 2.31
N GLY A 132 -15.15 19.11 2.41
CA GLY A 132 -15.32 17.90 3.25
C GLY A 132 -14.44 16.74 2.79
N PHE A 133 -14.49 16.39 1.49
CA PHE A 133 -13.64 15.35 0.93
C PHE A 133 -12.16 15.72 0.96
N ALA A 134 -11.84 16.99 0.70
CA ALA A 134 -10.48 17.50 0.81
C ALA A 134 -9.92 17.29 2.24
N SER A 135 -10.69 17.64 3.26
CA SER A 135 -10.30 17.50 4.67
C SER A 135 -10.17 16.03 5.09
N LEU A 136 -11.11 15.17 4.67
CA LEU A 136 -11.04 13.73 4.95
C LEU A 136 -9.79 13.10 4.33
N THR A 137 -9.48 13.44 3.09
CA THR A 137 -8.30 12.92 2.40
C THR A 137 -7.01 13.46 3.04
N ALA A 138 -6.99 14.72 3.45
CA ALA A 138 -5.85 15.30 4.16
C ALA A 138 -5.59 14.60 5.50
N SER A 139 -6.65 14.31 6.27
CA SER A 139 -6.55 13.57 7.53
C SER A 139 -6.07 12.14 7.32
N ALA A 140 -6.56 11.45 6.28
CA ALA A 140 -6.12 10.11 5.94
C ALA A 140 -4.64 10.09 5.51
N ALA A 141 -4.22 11.05 4.69
CA ALA A 141 -2.83 11.20 4.28
C ALA A 141 -1.91 11.39 5.50
N GLN A 142 -2.29 12.28 6.42
CA GLN A 142 -1.53 12.52 7.65
C GLN A 142 -1.44 11.25 8.52
N ALA A 143 -2.53 10.50 8.65
CA ALA A 143 -2.53 9.24 9.39
C ALA A 143 -1.59 8.19 8.78
N CYS A 144 -1.38 8.24 7.46
CA CYS A 144 -0.43 7.39 6.73
C CYS A 144 1.01 7.96 6.70
N GLY A 145 1.29 9.08 7.40
CA GLY A 145 2.61 9.72 7.36
C GLY A 145 2.92 10.40 6.02
N ILE A 146 1.90 10.67 5.20
CA ILE A 146 2.04 11.36 3.92
C ILE A 146 1.84 12.86 4.14
N ASP A 147 2.78 13.67 3.67
CA ASP A 147 2.70 15.13 3.77
C ASP A 147 2.06 15.72 2.51
N LEU A 148 1.05 16.57 2.73
CA LEU A 148 0.45 17.37 1.65
C LEU A 148 1.34 18.60 1.42
N HIS A 149 2.31 18.46 0.53
CA HIS A 149 3.22 19.53 0.17
C HIS A 149 2.49 20.71 -0.50
N GLY A 150 2.99 21.92 -0.27
CA GLY A 150 2.53 23.11 -0.99
C GLY A 150 2.84 23.00 -2.47
N LEU A 151 1.96 23.56 -3.31
CA LEU A 151 2.18 23.65 -4.76
C LEU A 151 3.26 24.70 -5.07
N SER A 152 3.98 24.51 -6.15
CA SER A 152 4.96 25.49 -6.64
C SER A 152 4.29 26.82 -7.02
N ASN A 153 5.04 27.91 -6.95
CA ASN A 153 4.56 29.24 -7.35
C ASN A 153 4.08 29.30 -8.80
N ALA A 154 4.69 28.49 -9.69
CA ALA A 154 4.28 28.39 -11.09
C ALA A 154 2.88 27.76 -11.19
N THR A 155 2.68 26.61 -10.56
CA THR A 155 1.39 25.91 -10.50
C THR A 155 0.29 26.76 -9.88
N ILE A 156 0.61 27.47 -8.79
CA ILE A 156 -0.33 28.43 -8.16
C ILE A 156 -0.74 29.53 -9.13
N LYS A 157 0.21 30.08 -9.89
CA LYS A 157 -0.06 31.12 -10.90
C LYS A 157 -0.95 30.58 -12.01
N ASP A 158 -0.66 29.39 -12.51
CA ASP A 158 -1.43 28.74 -13.58
C ASP A 158 -2.85 28.41 -13.14
N LEU A 159 -3.03 27.93 -11.92
CA LEU A 159 -4.35 27.70 -11.33
C LEU A 159 -5.15 29.01 -11.18
N LYS A 160 -4.52 30.07 -10.68
CA LYS A 160 -5.16 31.39 -10.58
C LYS A 160 -5.52 31.98 -11.95
N THR A 161 -4.68 31.78 -12.95
CA THR A 161 -4.96 32.20 -14.33
C THR A 161 -6.11 31.44 -14.95
N ALA A 162 -6.16 30.12 -14.69
CA ALA A 162 -7.24 29.27 -15.16
C ALA A 162 -8.59 29.55 -14.47
N TYR A 163 -8.54 29.98 -13.19
CA TYR A 163 -9.74 30.16 -12.34
C TYR A 163 -9.62 31.43 -11.47
N PRO A 164 -9.73 32.64 -12.06
CA PRO A 164 -9.45 33.89 -11.35
C PRO A 164 -10.35 34.19 -10.15
N SER A 165 -11.57 33.67 -10.18
CA SER A 165 -12.61 33.96 -9.15
C SER A 165 -12.60 32.98 -7.96
N GLN A 166 -11.61 32.07 -7.84
CA GLN A 166 -11.63 31.02 -6.84
C GLN A 166 -10.31 30.89 -6.07
N GLN A 167 -10.44 30.58 -4.77
CA GLN A 167 -9.29 30.25 -3.91
C GLN A 167 -8.92 28.77 -4.07
N ILE A 168 -8.37 28.38 -5.22
CA ILE A 168 -7.99 27.00 -5.49
C ILE A 168 -6.48 26.74 -5.47
N ALA A 169 -5.71 27.75 -5.10
CA ALA A 169 -4.25 27.73 -5.22
C ALA A 169 -3.54 27.21 -3.96
N VAL A 170 -4.09 26.19 -3.35
CA VAL A 170 -3.53 25.49 -2.19
C VAL A 170 -3.74 23.98 -2.36
N ASN A 171 -2.93 23.18 -1.71
CA ASN A 171 -3.13 21.74 -1.60
C ASN A 171 -3.80 21.41 -0.26
N PRO A 172 -4.98 20.81 -0.21
CA PRO A 172 -5.82 20.27 -1.32
C PRO A 172 -6.42 21.32 -2.25
N VAL A 173 -6.43 21.02 -3.55
CA VAL A 173 -7.04 21.87 -4.59
C VAL A 173 -8.55 21.61 -4.63
N ASN A 174 -9.34 22.59 -4.18
CA ASN A 174 -10.79 22.47 -4.24
C ASN A 174 -11.33 23.07 -5.54
N VAL A 175 -11.80 22.19 -6.45
CA VAL A 175 -12.35 22.61 -7.76
C VAL A 175 -13.80 23.08 -7.72
N GLY A 176 -14.44 23.04 -6.54
CA GLY A 176 -15.82 23.44 -6.31
C GLY A 176 -16.84 22.30 -6.51
N ALA A 177 -17.98 22.40 -5.78
CA ALA A 177 -18.99 21.33 -5.75
C ALA A 177 -19.63 21.03 -7.12
N THR A 178 -19.66 22.02 -8.02
CA THR A 178 -20.26 21.91 -9.35
C THR A 178 -19.21 21.79 -10.46
N ALA A 179 -18.01 21.30 -10.12
CA ALA A 179 -16.93 21.19 -11.09
C ALA A 179 -17.28 20.23 -12.24
N SER A 180 -17.13 20.72 -13.49
CA SER A 180 -17.30 19.89 -14.67
C SER A 180 -16.12 18.94 -14.89
N PRO A 181 -16.28 17.88 -15.70
CA PRO A 181 -15.16 16.99 -16.08
C PRO A 181 -13.98 17.75 -16.71
N GLU A 182 -14.26 18.77 -17.52
CA GLU A 182 -13.23 19.60 -18.16
C GLU A 182 -12.42 20.38 -17.13
N ARG A 183 -13.09 20.86 -16.08
CA ARG A 183 -12.45 21.56 -14.97
C ARG A 183 -11.51 20.64 -14.23
N TYR A 184 -11.96 19.43 -13.90
CA TYR A 184 -11.10 18.41 -13.29
C TYR A 184 -9.89 18.10 -14.18
N ARG A 185 -10.12 17.85 -15.47
CA ARG A 185 -9.05 17.54 -16.43
C ARG A 185 -8.01 18.66 -16.49
N LYS A 186 -8.45 19.91 -16.62
CA LYS A 186 -7.54 21.07 -16.70
C LYS A 186 -6.76 21.25 -15.40
N THR A 187 -7.42 21.12 -14.24
CA THR A 187 -6.75 21.20 -12.94
C THR A 187 -5.72 20.09 -12.80
N LEU A 188 -6.07 18.85 -13.14
CA LEU A 188 -5.19 17.71 -13.09
C LEU A 188 -3.96 17.90 -13.98
N GLN A 189 -4.14 18.41 -15.21
CA GLN A 189 -3.04 18.70 -16.14
C GLN A 189 -2.06 19.74 -15.58
N ILE A 190 -2.56 20.76 -14.88
CA ILE A 190 -1.71 21.80 -14.25
C ILE A 190 -0.96 21.19 -13.06
N VAL A 191 -1.64 20.45 -12.19
CA VAL A 191 -1.05 19.90 -10.97
C VAL A 191 -0.05 18.78 -11.26
N LEU A 192 -0.28 17.94 -12.27
CA LEU A 192 0.66 16.89 -12.69
C LEU A 192 1.99 17.40 -13.25
N GLN A 193 2.08 18.69 -13.59
CA GLN A 193 3.33 19.33 -14.03
C GLN A 193 4.11 19.98 -12.88
N ASP A 194 3.56 19.93 -11.65
CA ASP A 194 4.22 20.52 -10.50
C ASP A 194 5.45 19.72 -10.08
N PRO A 195 6.66 20.33 -10.05
CA PRO A 195 7.86 19.64 -9.63
C PRO A 195 7.90 19.31 -8.12
N MET A 196 6.97 19.85 -7.35
CA MET A 196 6.86 19.57 -5.90
C MET A 196 5.99 18.35 -5.61
N ILE A 197 5.41 17.71 -6.63
CA ILE A 197 4.54 16.52 -6.51
C ILE A 197 5.23 15.34 -7.20
N ASP A 198 5.13 14.12 -6.60
CA ASP A 198 5.80 12.89 -7.07
C ASP A 198 4.91 11.98 -7.93
#